data_d13fb50dfc19587c7986fb3cd81b8d79
#
_entry.id   d13fb50dfc19587c7986fb3cd81b8d79
#
_cell.length_a   1.000
_cell.length_b   1.000
_cell.length_c   1.000
_cell.angle_alpha   90.00
_cell.angle_beta   90.00
_cell.angle_gamma   90.00
#
_symmetry.space_group_name_H-M   'P 1'
#
loop_
_entity.id
_entity.type
_entity.pdbx_description
1 polymer ?
#
loop_
_entity_poly.entity_id
_entity_poly.type
_entity_poly.pdbx_seq_one_letter_code
_entity_poly.pdbx_strand_id
1 'polypeptide(L)'
;MVIREATEDDWPRIWPFFSAIVAAGETYAYPEDLTLETARPLWMDGHVVVATDGPTVLGTAKMGPNRPGCGSHIANASFMVDPAHQGRGVGRALGRYVVEWARQAGYHGIQFNAVVETNTVAVRLWRSLGFEIIGTVPEAFNHPVHGLVGLHVMYQRLAPPPGDPSSGSKGT
;
A
#
# COMPACT_ATOMS: atom_id res chain seq x y z
N MET A 1 12.95 3.35 -14.45
CA MET A 1 11.78 3.49 -13.55
C MET A 1 12.06 4.61 -12.57
N VAL A 2 11.13 5.58 -12.45
CA VAL A 2 11.15 6.72 -11.54
C VAL A 2 9.87 6.68 -10.70
N ILE A 3 9.96 7.05 -9.40
CA ILE A 3 8.78 7.24 -8.55
C ILE A 3 8.64 8.73 -8.29
N ARG A 4 7.44 9.25 -8.49
CA ARG A 4 7.10 10.65 -8.28
C ARG A 4 5.67 10.80 -7.77
N GLU A 5 5.35 11.98 -7.26
CA GLU A 5 3.97 12.36 -6.93
C GLU A 5 3.06 12.16 -8.15
N ALA A 6 1.87 11.64 -7.90
CA ALA A 6 0.84 11.53 -8.91
C ALA A 6 0.21 12.89 -9.18
N THR A 7 -0.16 13.10 -10.42
CA THR A 7 -0.95 14.26 -10.87
C THR A 7 -2.32 13.80 -11.38
N GLU A 8 -3.23 14.74 -11.60
CA GLU A 8 -4.55 14.43 -12.17
C GLU A 8 -4.45 13.70 -13.52
N ASP A 9 -3.43 14.01 -14.32
CA ASP A 9 -3.19 13.39 -15.62
C ASP A 9 -2.74 11.93 -15.53
N ASP A 10 -2.36 11.45 -14.34
CA ASP A 10 -2.00 10.06 -14.13
C ASP A 10 -3.21 9.15 -13.91
N TRP A 11 -4.33 9.68 -13.42
CA TRP A 11 -5.51 8.89 -13.15
C TRP A 11 -6.04 8.12 -14.38
N PRO A 12 -6.19 8.73 -15.56
CA PRO A 12 -6.57 7.98 -16.76
C PRO A 12 -5.59 6.87 -17.15
N ARG A 13 -4.32 6.96 -16.71
CA ARG A 13 -3.28 5.93 -16.95
C ARG A 13 -3.28 4.85 -15.87
N ILE A 14 -3.71 5.18 -14.64
CA ILE A 14 -3.89 4.24 -13.53
C ILE A 14 -5.16 3.41 -13.73
N TRP A 15 -6.22 4.03 -14.20
CA TRP A 15 -7.56 3.44 -14.28
C TRP A 15 -7.61 2.06 -14.98
N PRO A 16 -6.95 1.83 -16.13
CA PRO A 16 -7.03 0.54 -16.80
C PRO A 16 -6.60 -0.63 -15.93
N PHE A 17 -5.48 -0.51 -15.23
CA PHE A 17 -5.03 -1.59 -14.35
C PHE A 17 -5.73 -1.57 -12.99
N PHE A 18 -6.17 -0.40 -12.49
CA PHE A 18 -7.00 -0.31 -11.29
C PHE A 18 -8.30 -1.11 -11.49
N SER A 19 -9.03 -0.82 -12.56
CA SER A 19 -10.30 -1.49 -12.86
C SER A 19 -10.11 -3.01 -13.09
N ALA A 20 -9.03 -3.41 -13.77
CA ALA A 20 -8.71 -4.82 -13.98
C ALA A 20 -8.42 -5.57 -12.65
N ILE A 21 -7.67 -4.95 -11.73
CA ILE A 21 -7.35 -5.52 -10.42
C ILE A 21 -8.61 -5.63 -9.56
N VAL A 22 -9.47 -4.62 -9.57
CA VAL A 22 -10.75 -4.64 -8.84
C VAL A 22 -11.66 -5.71 -9.40
N ALA A 23 -11.82 -5.79 -10.72
CA ALA A 23 -12.64 -6.79 -11.39
C ALA A 23 -12.15 -8.22 -11.18
N ALA A 24 -10.85 -8.44 -11.00
CA ALA A 24 -10.30 -9.74 -10.65
C ALA A 24 -10.76 -10.24 -9.27
N GLY A 25 -11.08 -9.32 -8.33
CA GLY A 25 -11.59 -9.66 -7.00
C GLY A 25 -10.64 -10.46 -6.10
N GLU A 26 -9.34 -10.44 -6.39
CA GLU A 26 -8.37 -11.29 -5.70
C GLU A 26 -7.62 -10.59 -4.56
N THR A 27 -7.52 -9.24 -4.60
CA THR A 27 -6.63 -8.49 -3.71
C THR A 27 -7.25 -7.27 -3.06
N TYR A 28 -8.35 -6.74 -3.60
CA TYR A 28 -9.04 -5.56 -3.09
C TYR A 28 -10.54 -5.78 -2.95
N ALA A 29 -11.11 -5.30 -1.85
CA ALA A 29 -12.55 -5.37 -1.55
C ALA A 29 -13.29 -4.09 -2.01
N TYR A 30 -12.98 -3.59 -3.19
CA TYR A 30 -13.73 -2.48 -3.78
C TYR A 30 -15.00 -2.99 -4.47
N PRO A 31 -16.07 -2.16 -4.56
CA PRO A 31 -17.25 -2.48 -5.39
C PRO A 31 -16.87 -2.72 -6.86
N GLU A 32 -17.52 -3.70 -7.49
CA GLU A 32 -17.22 -4.07 -8.88
C GLU A 32 -17.79 -3.08 -9.92
N ASP A 33 -18.77 -2.26 -9.52
CA ASP A 33 -19.48 -1.29 -10.36
C ASP A 33 -18.83 0.10 -10.41
N LEU A 34 -17.57 0.21 -9.98
CA LEU A 34 -16.83 1.46 -10.02
C LEU A 34 -16.60 1.93 -11.46
N THR A 35 -16.82 3.23 -11.68
CA THR A 35 -16.44 3.94 -12.90
C THR A 35 -15.13 4.72 -12.70
N LEU A 36 -14.56 5.22 -13.80
CA LEU A 36 -13.39 6.11 -13.75
C LEU A 36 -13.59 7.29 -12.79
N GLU A 37 -14.80 7.87 -12.79
CA GLU A 37 -15.16 9.02 -11.97
C GLU A 37 -15.36 8.65 -10.51
N THR A 38 -16.09 7.56 -10.24
CA THR A 38 -16.43 7.14 -8.86
C THR A 38 -15.25 6.47 -8.14
N ALA A 39 -14.34 5.84 -8.86
CA ALA A 39 -13.13 5.26 -8.29
C ALA A 39 -12.04 6.31 -7.98
N ARG A 40 -12.02 7.43 -8.73
CA ARG A 40 -10.99 8.45 -8.58
C ARG A 40 -10.80 8.93 -7.14
N PRO A 41 -11.83 9.39 -6.41
CA PRO A 41 -11.64 9.81 -5.02
C PRO A 41 -11.19 8.69 -4.09
N LEU A 42 -11.55 7.45 -4.36
CA LEU A 42 -11.11 6.31 -3.55
C LEU A 42 -9.60 6.10 -3.62
N TRP A 43 -8.96 6.47 -4.75
CA TRP A 43 -7.53 6.27 -4.93
C TRP A 43 -6.73 7.56 -4.91
N MET A 44 -7.17 8.60 -5.61
CA MET A 44 -6.39 9.82 -5.82
C MET A 44 -6.49 10.84 -4.67
N ASP A 45 -7.46 10.71 -3.75
CA ASP A 45 -7.54 11.59 -2.61
C ASP A 45 -6.46 11.24 -1.58
N GLY A 46 -5.63 12.21 -1.23
CA GLY A 46 -4.51 12.08 -0.30
C GLY A 46 -3.15 12.05 -0.98
N HIS A 47 -2.16 11.42 -0.35
CA HIS A 47 -0.81 11.30 -0.88
C HIS A 47 -0.70 10.08 -1.78
N VAL A 48 -0.49 10.30 -3.06
CA VAL A 48 -0.40 9.25 -4.09
C VAL A 48 0.85 9.43 -4.91
N VAL A 49 1.54 8.32 -5.17
CA VAL A 49 2.71 8.29 -6.06
C VAL A 49 2.53 7.29 -7.18
N VAL A 50 3.23 7.51 -8.27
CA VAL A 50 3.31 6.61 -9.42
C VAL A 50 4.74 6.19 -9.68
N ALA A 51 4.93 4.92 -10.04
CA ALA A 51 6.16 4.41 -10.63
C ALA A 51 6.02 4.45 -12.15
N THR A 52 6.94 5.14 -12.84
CA THR A 52 6.87 5.37 -14.29
C THR A 52 8.12 4.91 -15.02
N ASP A 53 7.96 4.55 -16.30
CA ASP A 53 9.04 4.33 -17.24
C ASP A 53 8.71 5.13 -18.52
N GLY A 54 9.37 6.29 -18.67
CA GLY A 54 8.93 7.29 -19.66
C GLY A 54 7.48 7.70 -19.41
N PRO A 55 6.61 7.64 -20.44
CA PRO A 55 5.20 8.03 -20.31
C PRO A 55 4.31 6.96 -19.64
N THR A 56 4.84 5.75 -19.44
CA THR A 56 4.06 4.60 -18.94
C THR A 56 4.02 4.57 -17.43
N VAL A 57 2.82 4.48 -16.83
CA VAL A 57 2.61 4.21 -15.42
C VAL A 57 2.65 2.70 -15.20
N LEU A 58 3.59 2.22 -14.39
CA LEU A 58 3.83 0.81 -14.11
C LEU A 58 3.10 0.34 -12.84
N GLY A 59 2.78 1.28 -11.97
CA GLY A 59 2.11 1.03 -10.69
C GLY A 59 1.97 2.30 -9.88
N THR A 60 1.24 2.20 -8.79
CA THR A 60 0.90 3.34 -7.93
C THR A 60 0.83 2.90 -6.46
N ALA A 61 1.05 3.85 -5.56
CA ALA A 61 0.80 3.67 -4.14
C ALA A 61 0.08 4.89 -3.58
N LYS A 62 -0.91 4.65 -2.71
CA LYS A 62 -1.59 5.65 -1.89
C LYS A 62 -1.16 5.46 -0.45
N MET A 63 -0.84 6.54 0.25
CA MET A 63 -0.31 6.48 1.61
C MET A 63 -0.83 7.64 2.47
N GLY A 64 -0.84 7.43 3.78
CA GLY A 64 -1.29 8.43 4.75
C GLY A 64 -1.39 7.85 6.15
N PRO A 65 -1.95 8.59 7.13
CA PRO A 65 -2.18 8.07 8.47
C PRO A 65 -3.21 6.94 8.44
N ASN A 66 -2.95 5.87 9.21
CA ASN A 66 -3.86 4.73 9.29
C ASN A 66 -5.17 5.09 10.02
N ARG A 67 -5.10 5.95 11.02
CA ARG A 67 -6.24 6.44 11.81
C ARG A 67 -6.07 7.94 12.07
N PRO A 68 -7.17 8.68 12.25
CA PRO A 68 -7.10 10.08 12.65
C PRO A 68 -6.73 10.22 14.14
N GLY A 69 -6.44 11.45 14.56
CA GLY A 69 -6.24 11.82 15.96
C GLY A 69 -5.13 11.03 16.65
N CYS A 70 -5.44 10.38 17.76
CA CYS A 70 -4.45 9.65 18.56
C CYS A 70 -3.82 8.44 17.85
N GLY A 71 -4.33 8.02 16.69
CA GLY A 71 -3.77 6.95 15.86
C GLY A 71 -2.98 7.43 14.66
N SER A 72 -2.82 8.75 14.47
CA SER A 72 -2.22 9.33 13.25
C SER A 72 -0.71 9.15 13.15
N HIS A 73 -0.05 8.69 14.19
CA HIS A 73 1.38 8.38 14.21
C HIS A 73 1.74 7.06 13.53
N ILE A 74 0.76 6.26 13.12
CA ILE A 74 0.94 5.05 12.33
C ILE A 74 0.46 5.30 10.90
N ALA A 75 1.32 5.03 9.92
CA ALA A 75 0.97 5.13 8.51
C ALA A 75 0.24 3.87 8.02
N ASN A 76 -0.49 4.01 6.93
CA ASN A 76 -0.99 2.93 6.10
C ASN A 76 -0.67 3.23 4.63
N ALA A 77 -0.64 2.21 3.79
CA ALA A 77 -0.51 2.36 2.35
C ALA A 77 -1.23 1.24 1.60
N SER A 78 -1.63 1.56 0.38
CA SER A 78 -2.18 0.63 -0.61
C SER A 78 -1.36 0.70 -1.89
N PHE A 79 -1.23 -0.42 -2.59
CA PHE A 79 -0.35 -0.56 -3.76
C PHE A 79 -1.08 -1.28 -4.88
N MET A 80 -0.94 -0.78 -6.09
CA MET A 80 -1.33 -1.49 -7.29
C MET A 80 -0.19 -1.47 -8.30
N VAL A 81 0.11 -2.62 -8.87
CA VAL A 81 1.08 -2.77 -9.96
C VAL A 81 0.32 -3.26 -11.18
N ASP A 82 0.53 -2.61 -12.31
CA ASP A 82 -0.06 -3.05 -13.57
C ASP A 82 0.36 -4.51 -13.84
N PRO A 83 -0.61 -5.43 -14.00
CA PRO A 83 -0.34 -6.84 -14.29
C PRO A 83 0.60 -7.05 -15.48
N ALA A 84 0.58 -6.18 -16.50
CA ALA A 84 1.49 -6.23 -17.63
C ALA A 84 2.96 -5.94 -17.26
N HIS A 85 3.21 -5.40 -16.07
CA HIS A 85 4.53 -5.00 -15.60
C HIS A 85 4.96 -5.73 -14.31
N GLN A 86 4.27 -6.81 -13.94
CA GLN A 86 4.64 -7.66 -12.80
C GLN A 86 6.03 -8.31 -13.02
N GLY A 87 6.70 -8.66 -11.91
CA GLY A 87 8.04 -9.27 -11.96
C GLY A 87 9.19 -8.30 -12.24
N ARG A 88 8.92 -7.03 -12.57
CA ARG A 88 9.93 -6.00 -12.86
C ARG A 88 10.41 -5.23 -11.62
N GLY A 89 10.05 -5.66 -10.42
CA GLY A 89 10.44 -5.02 -9.16
C GLY A 89 9.66 -3.74 -8.80
N VAL A 90 8.58 -3.41 -9.52
CA VAL A 90 7.77 -2.21 -9.30
C VAL A 90 7.19 -2.16 -7.89
N GLY A 91 6.57 -3.25 -7.44
CA GLY A 91 6.01 -3.33 -6.09
C GLY A 91 7.07 -3.15 -4.99
N ARG A 92 8.27 -3.70 -5.18
CA ARG A 92 9.39 -3.52 -4.24
C ARG A 92 9.88 -2.07 -4.22
N ALA A 93 9.96 -1.42 -5.37
CA ALA A 93 10.38 -0.03 -5.44
C ALA A 93 9.37 0.89 -4.75
N LEU A 94 8.06 0.72 -5.03
CA LEU A 94 6.98 1.45 -4.35
C LEU A 94 6.99 1.19 -2.83
N GLY A 95 7.15 -0.07 -2.41
CA GLY A 95 7.22 -0.41 -0.99
C GLY A 95 8.39 0.24 -0.26
N ARG A 96 9.57 0.25 -0.86
CA ARG A 96 10.74 0.95 -0.31
C ARG A 96 10.52 2.47 -0.23
N TYR A 97 9.92 3.04 -1.27
CA TYR A 97 9.58 4.46 -1.27
C TYR A 97 8.64 4.82 -0.12
N VAL A 98 7.57 4.04 0.08
CA VAL A 98 6.60 4.26 1.17
C VAL A 98 7.24 4.12 2.54
N VAL A 99 8.10 3.13 2.75
CA VAL A 99 8.82 2.96 4.03
C VAL A 99 9.72 4.17 4.31
N GLU A 100 10.45 4.65 3.32
CA GLU A 100 11.33 5.81 3.47
C GLU A 100 10.54 7.11 3.68
N TRP A 101 9.46 7.30 2.89
CA TRP A 101 8.54 8.42 3.08
C TRP A 101 7.94 8.44 4.50
N ALA A 102 7.47 7.32 4.99
CA ALA A 102 6.89 7.25 6.33
C ALA A 102 7.91 7.56 7.43
N ARG A 103 9.17 7.12 7.24
CA ARG A 103 10.27 7.44 8.15
C ARG A 103 10.59 8.93 8.15
N GLN A 104 10.70 9.54 6.97
CA GLN A 104 10.97 10.98 6.84
C GLN A 104 9.83 11.86 7.35
N ALA A 105 8.59 11.40 7.19
CA ALA A 105 7.40 12.07 7.72
C ALA A 105 7.19 11.87 9.23
N GLY A 106 8.08 11.12 9.91
CA GLY A 106 8.06 10.93 11.36
C GLY A 106 7.04 9.92 11.87
N TYR A 107 6.51 9.03 11.01
CA TYR A 107 5.65 7.94 11.47
C TYR A 107 6.43 6.93 12.33
N HIS A 108 5.79 6.43 13.38
CA HIS A 108 6.37 5.41 14.28
C HIS A 108 6.31 4.00 13.71
N GLY A 109 5.43 3.76 12.78
CA GLY A 109 5.27 2.46 12.12
C GLY A 109 4.34 2.55 10.92
N ILE A 110 4.29 1.46 10.18
CA ILE A 110 3.37 1.28 9.05
C ILE A 110 2.54 0.04 9.33
N GLN A 111 1.22 0.14 9.18
CA GLN A 111 0.30 -0.96 9.32
C GLN A 111 -0.49 -1.16 8.03
N PHE A 112 -0.40 -2.34 7.43
CA PHE A 112 -1.31 -2.78 6.38
C PHE A 112 -2.48 -3.51 7.02
N ASN A 113 -3.71 -3.07 6.75
CA ASN A 113 -4.90 -3.54 7.44
C ASN A 113 -5.48 -4.82 6.84
N ALA A 114 -5.21 -5.10 5.57
CA ALA A 114 -5.94 -6.12 4.82
C ALA A 114 -5.07 -6.69 3.67
N VAL A 115 -4.09 -7.50 4.00
CA VAL A 115 -3.32 -8.26 3.01
C VAL A 115 -3.97 -9.63 2.86
N VAL A 116 -4.53 -9.92 1.69
CA VAL A 116 -5.21 -11.21 1.43
C VAL A 116 -4.22 -12.35 1.61
N GLU A 117 -4.54 -13.34 2.45
CA GLU A 117 -3.59 -14.40 2.83
C GLU A 117 -3.14 -15.25 1.65
N THR A 118 -3.99 -15.40 0.63
CA THR A 118 -3.67 -16.12 -0.61
C THR A 118 -2.76 -15.34 -1.55
N ASN A 119 -2.60 -14.03 -1.34
CA ASN A 119 -1.64 -13.21 -2.08
C ASN A 119 -0.22 -13.40 -1.54
N THR A 120 0.31 -14.61 -1.71
CA THR A 120 1.62 -15.01 -1.17
C THR A 120 2.78 -14.20 -1.75
N VAL A 121 2.62 -13.64 -2.93
CA VAL A 121 3.60 -12.75 -3.58
C VAL A 121 3.73 -11.45 -2.79
N ALA A 122 2.61 -10.82 -2.47
CA ALA A 122 2.59 -9.61 -1.65
C ALA A 122 3.11 -9.89 -0.23
N VAL A 123 2.66 -10.97 0.42
CA VAL A 123 3.11 -11.35 1.77
C VAL A 123 4.64 -11.52 1.81
N ARG A 124 5.23 -12.23 0.84
CA ARG A 124 6.69 -12.38 0.74
C ARG A 124 7.40 -11.05 0.49
N LEU A 125 6.83 -10.21 -0.35
CA LEU A 125 7.37 -8.87 -0.62
C LEU A 125 7.42 -8.04 0.67
N TRP A 126 6.31 -7.94 1.39
CA TRP A 126 6.22 -7.15 2.61
C TRP A 126 7.16 -7.68 3.70
N ARG A 127 7.23 -8.99 3.88
CA ARG A 127 8.20 -9.60 4.80
C ARG A 127 9.64 -9.24 4.42
N SER A 128 9.98 -9.25 3.15
CA SER A 128 11.33 -8.86 2.68
C SER A 128 11.68 -7.40 2.89
N LEU A 129 10.67 -6.55 3.15
CA LEU A 129 10.82 -5.12 3.51
C LEU A 129 10.76 -4.88 5.02
N GLY A 130 10.63 -5.94 5.84
CA GLY A 130 10.65 -5.86 7.30
C GLY A 130 9.28 -5.82 7.96
N PHE A 131 8.20 -6.09 7.22
CA PHE A 131 6.86 -6.24 7.82
C PHE A 131 6.67 -7.64 8.41
N GLU A 132 5.96 -7.70 9.53
CA GLU A 132 5.55 -8.93 10.18
C GLU A 132 4.03 -9.06 10.15
N ILE A 133 3.52 -10.29 10.05
CA ILE A 133 2.09 -10.57 10.26
C ILE A 133 1.86 -10.54 11.76
N ILE A 134 1.05 -9.59 12.24
CA ILE A 134 0.71 -9.45 13.66
C ILE A 134 -0.64 -10.07 14.00
N GLY A 135 -1.42 -10.45 13.01
CA GLY A 135 -2.70 -11.11 13.16
C GLY A 135 -3.32 -11.42 11.81
N THR A 136 -4.34 -12.28 11.84
CA THR A 136 -5.14 -12.62 10.66
C THR A 136 -6.60 -12.64 11.08
N VAL A 137 -7.43 -11.87 10.37
CA VAL A 137 -8.88 -11.94 10.53
C VAL A 137 -9.36 -13.10 9.67
N PRO A 138 -9.90 -14.18 10.25
CA PRO A 138 -10.31 -15.35 9.48
C PRO A 138 -11.54 -15.04 8.62
N GLU A 139 -11.61 -15.66 7.45
CA GLU A 139 -12.79 -15.61 6.56
C GLU A 139 -13.25 -14.18 6.20
N ALA A 140 -12.33 -13.23 6.20
CA ALA A 140 -12.65 -11.80 6.05
C ALA A 140 -12.62 -11.31 4.59
N PHE A 141 -12.32 -12.20 3.63
CA PHE A 141 -12.27 -11.88 2.21
C PHE A 141 -12.87 -13.04 1.39
N ASN A 142 -13.85 -12.74 0.53
CA ASN A 142 -14.45 -13.73 -0.36
C ASN A 142 -13.68 -13.77 -1.68
N HIS A 143 -12.70 -14.68 -1.74
CA HIS A 143 -11.85 -14.82 -2.92
C HIS A 143 -12.56 -15.62 -4.03
N PRO A 144 -12.54 -15.19 -5.30
CA PRO A 144 -13.33 -15.81 -6.37
C PRO A 144 -12.96 -17.27 -6.64
N VAL A 145 -11.73 -17.69 -6.33
CA VAL A 145 -11.24 -19.06 -6.56
C VAL A 145 -11.17 -19.86 -5.26
N HIS A 146 -10.79 -19.24 -4.14
CA HIS A 146 -10.50 -19.93 -2.87
C HIS A 146 -11.64 -19.82 -1.84
N GLY A 147 -12.72 -19.08 -2.14
CA GLY A 147 -13.81 -18.85 -1.20
C GLY A 147 -13.39 -17.92 -0.05
N LEU A 148 -13.95 -18.13 1.14
CA LEU A 148 -13.65 -17.31 2.31
C LEU A 148 -12.22 -17.56 2.79
N VAL A 149 -11.39 -16.54 2.71
CA VAL A 149 -9.98 -16.54 3.12
C VAL A 149 -9.68 -15.44 4.13
N GLY A 150 -8.56 -15.52 4.82
CA GLY A 150 -8.18 -14.53 5.83
C GLY A 150 -7.57 -13.26 5.25
N LEU A 151 -7.63 -12.22 6.07
CA LEU A 151 -6.91 -10.97 5.86
C LEU A 151 -5.81 -10.83 6.91
N HIS A 152 -4.56 -10.76 6.49
CA HIS A 152 -3.45 -10.46 7.38
C HIS A 152 -3.40 -8.97 7.72
N VAL A 153 -3.19 -8.67 8.98
CA VAL A 153 -2.70 -7.36 9.44
C VAL A 153 -1.19 -7.46 9.52
N MET A 154 -0.48 -6.63 8.77
CA MET A 154 0.97 -6.60 8.76
C MET A 154 1.49 -5.28 9.29
N TYR A 155 2.58 -5.33 10.04
CA TYR A 155 3.14 -4.17 10.72
C TYR A 155 4.65 -4.11 10.60
N GLN A 156 5.18 -2.90 10.46
CA GLN A 156 6.60 -2.60 10.58
C GLN A 156 6.79 -1.41 11.52
N ARG A 157 7.57 -1.61 12.59
CA ARG A 157 8.04 -0.50 13.42
C ARG A 157 9.15 0.24 12.69
N LEU A 158 9.05 1.57 12.62
CA LEU A 158 10.08 2.42 12.06
C LEU A 158 11.02 2.90 13.17
N ALA A 159 12.33 2.88 12.89
CA ALA A 159 13.28 3.58 13.76
C ALA A 159 13.03 5.10 13.64
N PRO A 160 13.19 5.87 14.73
CA PRO A 160 13.13 7.33 14.65
C PRO A 160 14.16 7.85 13.64
N PRO A 161 13.91 8.99 12.97
CA PRO A 161 14.86 9.58 12.06
C PRO A 161 16.18 9.88 12.79
N PRO A 162 17.34 9.78 12.13
CA PRO A 162 18.61 10.13 12.72
C PRO A 162 18.60 11.60 13.17
N GLY A 163 18.77 11.85 14.47
CA GLY A 163 18.83 13.21 15.04
C GLY A 163 17.63 13.64 15.88
N ASP A 164 16.65 12.77 16.15
CA ASP A 164 15.59 13.07 17.12
C ASP A 164 16.09 12.81 18.57
N PRO A 165 16.28 13.87 19.39
CA PRO A 165 16.78 13.73 20.75
C PRO A 165 15.75 13.13 21.74
N SER A 166 14.52 12.84 21.31
CA SER A 166 13.45 12.30 22.17
C SER A 166 13.59 10.82 22.52
N SER A 167 14.57 10.09 21.97
CA SER A 167 14.86 8.69 22.26
C SER A 167 15.80 8.46 23.44
N GLY A 168 16.18 9.54 24.17
CA GLY A 168 17.03 9.49 25.34
C GLY A 168 16.23 9.26 26.62
N SER A 169 16.28 8.04 27.14
CA SER A 169 16.22 7.67 28.55
C SER A 169 15.12 8.33 29.41
N LYS A 170 14.03 7.61 29.64
CA LYS A 170 13.44 7.58 30.99
C LYS A 170 13.87 6.29 31.67
N GLY A 171 15.08 6.32 32.19
CA GLY A 171 15.53 5.42 33.24
C GLY A 171 15.45 6.20 34.55
N THR A 172 14.69 5.71 35.44
CA THR A 172 14.78 5.56 36.91
C THR A 172 13.38 5.35 37.47
#